data_db45e04af0dc47a8bab63af65cf27ba5
#
_entry.id   db45e04af0dc47a8bab63af65cf27ba5
#
_cell.length_a   1.000
_cell.length_b   1.000
_cell.length_c   1.000
_cell.angle_alpha   90.00
_cell.angle_beta   90.00
_cell.angle_gamma   90.00
#
_symmetry.space_group_name_H-M   'P 1'
#
loop_
_entity.id
_entity.type
_entity.pdbx_description
1 polymer ?
#
loop_
_entity_poly.entity_id
_entity_poly.type
_entity_poly.pdbx_seq_one_letter_code
_entity_poly.pdbx_strand_id
1 'polypeptide(L)'
;MIFHITSHTAWAEAQAQGEYTAPSLSVEGFVHCSTHSQVLPVAENFYKGHEELIVLVIDPALLSSALHWELPFEQILPPGISEGEKFPHIYGPINLNAVVKVVELKVDSNGAFTLPDL
;
A
#
# COMPACT_ATOMS: atom_id res chain seq x y z
N MET A 1 -4.78 -11.34 2.02
CA MET A 1 -4.81 -9.88 2.27
C MET A 1 -3.84 -9.17 1.38
N ILE A 2 -4.17 -7.96 0.97
CA ILE A 2 -3.26 -7.06 0.28
C ILE A 2 -3.02 -5.84 1.15
N PHE A 3 -1.97 -5.06 0.86
CA PHE A 3 -1.45 -4.04 1.75
C PHE A 3 -1.18 -2.75 0.99
N HIS A 4 -1.53 -1.62 1.60
CA HIS A 4 -1.27 -0.31 1.00
C HIS A 4 -0.61 0.60 2.03
N ILE A 5 0.53 1.19 1.65
CA ILE A 5 1.27 2.13 2.49
C ILE A 5 0.70 3.53 2.28
N THR A 6 0.36 4.20 3.37
CA THR A 6 -0.12 5.57 3.31
C THR A 6 0.24 6.33 4.60
N SER A 7 -0.18 7.57 4.73
CA SER A 7 0.05 8.37 5.92
C SER A 7 -1.16 8.35 6.85
N HIS A 8 -0.92 8.68 8.12
CA HIS A 8 -2.01 8.90 9.08
C HIS A 8 -2.99 9.97 8.59
N THR A 9 -2.47 11.06 8.01
CA THR A 9 -3.30 12.16 7.49
C THR A 9 -4.22 11.68 6.37
N ALA A 10 -3.68 10.94 5.40
CA ALA A 10 -4.49 10.43 4.29
C ALA A 10 -5.58 9.48 4.76
N TRP A 11 -5.27 8.64 5.75
CA TRP A 11 -6.26 7.74 6.32
C TRP A 11 -7.36 8.48 7.08
N ALA A 12 -6.98 9.51 7.85
CA ALA A 12 -7.95 10.35 8.55
C ALA A 12 -8.90 11.05 7.56
N GLU A 13 -8.36 11.55 6.45
CA GLU A 13 -9.17 12.16 5.39
C GLU A 13 -10.12 11.14 4.76
N ALA A 14 -9.66 9.92 4.53
CA ALA A 14 -10.49 8.85 3.99
C ALA A 14 -11.67 8.54 4.92
N GLN A 15 -11.42 8.48 6.22
CA GLN A 15 -12.47 8.22 7.20
C GLN A 15 -13.51 9.35 7.22
N ALA A 16 -13.07 10.58 7.03
CA ALA A 16 -13.99 11.72 6.94
C ALA A 16 -14.81 11.72 5.64
N GLN A 17 -14.21 11.25 4.54
CA GLN A 17 -14.86 11.22 3.21
C GLN A 17 -15.70 9.97 2.98
N GLY A 18 -15.48 8.89 3.73
CA GLY A 18 -16.20 7.63 3.58
C GLY A 18 -15.56 6.63 2.62
N GLU A 19 -14.44 6.98 1.99
CA GLU A 19 -13.68 6.10 1.12
C GLU A 19 -12.23 6.59 1.02
N TYR A 20 -11.32 5.69 0.68
CA TYR A 20 -9.92 6.04 0.49
C TYR A 20 -9.59 6.20 -0.98
N THR A 21 -8.93 7.32 -1.34
CA THR A 21 -8.39 7.55 -2.67
C THR A 21 -6.92 7.98 -2.53
N ALA A 22 -6.05 7.35 -3.31
CA ALA A 22 -4.64 7.74 -3.38
C ALA A 22 -4.43 8.71 -4.55
N PRO A 23 -3.40 9.57 -4.49
CA PRO A 23 -3.08 10.45 -5.63
C PRO A 23 -2.87 9.70 -6.95
N SER A 24 -2.30 8.49 -6.89
CA SER A 24 -2.09 7.64 -8.07
C SER A 24 -3.38 7.29 -8.80
N LEU A 25 -4.52 7.28 -8.10
CA LEU A 25 -5.80 6.96 -8.72
C LEU A 25 -6.16 7.98 -9.80
N SER A 26 -5.93 9.27 -9.58
CA SER A 26 -6.21 10.31 -10.57
C SER A 26 -5.10 10.42 -11.63
N VAL A 27 -3.86 10.10 -11.28
CA VAL A 27 -2.71 10.22 -12.18
C VAL A 27 -2.53 8.98 -13.05
N GLU A 28 -2.65 7.79 -12.46
CA GLU A 28 -2.36 6.52 -13.10
C GLU A 28 -3.59 5.62 -13.28
N GLY A 29 -4.68 5.95 -12.62
CA GLY A 29 -5.93 5.19 -12.73
C GLY A 29 -6.08 4.06 -11.72
N PHE A 30 -5.12 3.85 -10.82
CA PHE A 30 -5.18 2.78 -9.83
C PHE A 30 -4.42 3.14 -8.56
N VAL A 31 -4.73 2.41 -7.48
CA VAL A 31 -4.05 2.50 -6.20
C VAL A 31 -3.01 1.39 -6.12
N HIS A 32 -1.76 1.76 -5.82
CA HIS A 32 -0.66 0.79 -5.67
C HIS A 32 -0.78 0.04 -4.35
N CYS A 33 -0.82 -1.28 -4.43
CA CYS A 33 -0.81 -2.14 -3.25
C CYS A 33 0.33 -3.16 -3.35
N SER A 34 0.52 -3.92 -2.29
CA SER A 34 1.59 -4.90 -2.16
C SER A 34 1.06 -6.19 -1.53
N THR A 35 1.76 -7.28 -1.78
CA THR A 35 1.63 -8.49 -0.97
C THR A 35 2.40 -8.29 0.34
N HIS A 36 2.23 -9.20 1.30
CA HIS A 36 2.95 -9.12 2.57
C HIS A 36 4.48 -9.05 2.37
N SER A 37 5.03 -9.86 1.48
CA SER A 37 6.47 -9.89 1.22
C SER A 37 6.99 -8.68 0.45
N GLN A 38 6.11 -7.93 -0.21
CA GLN A 38 6.49 -6.74 -0.98
C GLN A 38 6.49 -5.45 -0.15
N VAL A 39 5.80 -5.41 0.99
CA VAL A 39 5.61 -4.17 1.77
C VAL A 39 6.95 -3.55 2.16
N LEU A 40 7.85 -4.30 2.79
CA LEU A 40 9.13 -3.75 3.25
C LEU A 40 10.04 -3.34 2.10
N PRO A 41 10.24 -4.14 1.04
CA PRO A 41 10.99 -3.69 -0.13
C PRO A 41 10.44 -2.39 -0.75
N VAL A 42 9.13 -2.27 -0.89
CA VAL A 42 8.50 -1.06 -1.42
C VAL A 42 8.75 0.12 -0.49
N ALA A 43 8.56 -0.05 0.82
CA ALA A 43 8.79 1.01 1.80
C ALA A 43 10.24 1.49 1.76
N GLU A 44 11.22 0.57 1.74
CA GLU A 44 12.63 0.91 1.73
C GLU A 44 13.06 1.66 0.46
N ASN A 45 12.43 1.37 -0.67
CA ASN A 45 12.82 1.97 -1.94
C ASN A 45 12.05 3.24 -2.31
N PHE A 46 10.82 3.40 -1.83
CA PHE A 46 9.98 4.52 -2.25
C PHE A 46 9.56 5.45 -1.12
N TYR A 47 9.67 5.03 0.13
CA TYR A 47 9.19 5.81 1.29
C TYR A 47 10.28 6.17 2.29
N LYS A 48 11.54 5.90 1.97
CA LYS A 48 12.67 6.22 2.85
C LYS A 48 12.65 7.70 3.23
N GLY A 49 12.76 8.01 4.52
CA GLY A 49 12.69 9.38 5.01
C GLY A 49 11.28 9.91 5.27
N HIS A 50 10.25 9.19 4.86
CA HIS A 50 8.87 9.55 5.20
C HIS A 50 8.56 9.14 6.63
N GLU A 51 7.80 9.98 7.34
CA GLU A 51 7.39 9.74 8.72
C GLU A 51 5.89 9.48 8.81
N GLU A 52 5.47 8.90 9.92
CA GLU A 52 4.05 8.67 10.22
C GLU A 52 3.32 7.84 9.17
N LEU A 53 3.99 6.82 8.67
CA LEU A 53 3.40 5.89 7.72
C LEU A 53 2.63 4.77 8.42
N ILE A 54 1.56 4.36 7.79
CA ILE A 54 0.75 3.21 8.20
C ILE A 54 0.57 2.27 7.02
N VAL A 55 0.17 1.05 7.32
CA VAL A 55 -0.20 0.06 6.32
C VAL A 55 -1.66 -0.29 6.51
N LEU A 56 -2.43 -0.11 5.45
CA LEU A 56 -3.82 -0.57 5.40
C LEU A 56 -3.82 -2.04 4.99
N VAL A 57 -4.37 -2.88 5.84
CA VAL A 57 -4.56 -4.31 5.54
C VAL A 57 -5.94 -4.46 4.92
N ILE A 58 -5.98 -4.88 3.68
CA ILE A 58 -7.20 -4.88 2.85
C ILE A 58 -7.60 -6.31 2.54
N ASP A 59 -8.85 -6.63 2.79
CA ASP A 59 -9.44 -7.90 2.37
C ASP A 59 -9.96 -7.73 0.94
N PRO A 60 -9.32 -8.39 -0.04
CA PRO A 60 -9.73 -8.23 -1.44
C PRO A 60 -11.16 -8.73 -1.71
N ALA A 61 -11.67 -9.65 -0.90
CA ALA A 61 -13.04 -10.14 -1.06
C ALA A 61 -14.10 -9.07 -0.72
N LEU A 62 -13.72 -8.03 0.02
CA LEU A 62 -14.62 -6.95 0.43
C LEU A 62 -14.51 -5.70 -0.46
N LEU A 63 -13.59 -5.69 -1.43
CA LEU A 63 -13.41 -4.53 -2.31
C LEU A 63 -14.60 -4.32 -3.24
N SER A 64 -15.03 -3.05 -3.35
CA SER A 64 -16.03 -2.64 -4.33
C SER A 64 -15.42 -2.32 -5.70
N SER A 65 -14.16 -1.90 -5.72
CA SER A 65 -13.43 -1.58 -6.95
C SER A 65 -12.69 -2.79 -7.51
N ALA A 66 -12.43 -2.77 -8.81
CA ALA A 66 -11.74 -3.88 -9.49
C ALA A 66 -10.28 -4.00 -9.02
N LEU A 67 -9.84 -5.22 -8.82
CA LEU A 67 -8.46 -5.56 -8.46
C LEU A 67 -7.80 -6.31 -9.61
N HIS A 68 -6.64 -5.83 -10.04
CA HIS A 68 -5.83 -6.49 -11.07
C HIS A 68 -4.42 -6.74 -10.54
N TRP A 69 -3.85 -7.87 -10.90
CA TRP A 69 -2.47 -8.22 -10.60
C TRP A 69 -1.62 -7.92 -11.81
N GLU A 70 -0.69 -6.95 -11.67
CA GLU A 70 0.04 -6.40 -12.80
C GLU A 70 1.53 -6.28 -12.51
N LEU A 71 2.35 -6.34 -13.58
CA LEU A 71 3.77 -6.07 -13.46
C LEU A 71 3.99 -4.58 -13.17
N PRO A 72 5.04 -4.22 -12.42
CA PRO A 72 5.36 -2.82 -12.20
C PRO A 72 5.82 -2.14 -13.49
N PHE A 73 5.57 -0.84 -13.58
CA PHE A 73 6.01 -0.04 -14.74
C PHE A 73 7.52 0.15 -14.78
N GLU A 74 8.16 0.18 -13.63
CA GLU A 74 9.61 0.37 -13.53
C GLU A 74 10.35 -0.78 -14.19
N GLN A 75 11.30 -0.44 -15.05
CA GLN A 75 12.17 -1.42 -15.70
C GLN A 75 13.26 -1.93 -14.76
N ILE A 76 13.59 -1.14 -13.74
CA ILE A 76 14.56 -1.52 -12.72
C ILE A 76 13.77 -1.87 -11.46
N LEU A 77 13.84 -3.15 -11.08
CA LEU A 77 13.15 -3.63 -9.89
C LEU A 77 13.91 -3.22 -8.63
N PRO A 78 13.21 -2.78 -7.59
CA PRO A 78 13.86 -2.51 -6.31
C PRO A 78 14.39 -3.80 -5.69
N PRO A 79 15.47 -3.71 -4.88
CA PRO A 79 15.96 -4.88 -4.14
C PRO A 79 14.84 -5.53 -3.34
N GLY A 80 14.77 -6.85 -3.38
CA GLY A 80 13.75 -7.64 -2.69
C GLY A 80 12.53 -7.97 -3.55
N ILE A 81 12.43 -7.41 -4.76
CA ILE A 81 11.37 -7.72 -5.71
C ILE A 81 11.98 -8.55 -6.85
N SER A 82 11.39 -9.70 -7.12
CA SER A 82 11.84 -10.62 -8.16
C SER A 82 11.30 -10.25 -9.53
N GLU A 83 12.04 -10.57 -10.59
CA GLU A 83 11.58 -10.40 -11.96
C GLU A 83 10.31 -11.21 -12.19
N GLY A 84 9.33 -10.61 -12.86
CA GLY A 84 8.03 -11.24 -13.11
C GLY A 84 7.05 -11.17 -11.96
N GLU A 85 7.44 -10.60 -10.82
CA GLU A 85 6.58 -10.46 -9.66
C GLU A 85 5.51 -9.40 -9.92
N LYS A 86 4.25 -9.74 -9.66
CA LYS A 86 3.11 -8.85 -9.89
C LYS A 86 2.68 -8.18 -8.59
N PHE A 87 2.14 -6.97 -8.74
CA PHE A 87 1.58 -6.20 -7.64
C PHE A 87 0.06 -6.08 -7.78
N PRO A 88 -0.68 -6.08 -6.68
CA PRO A 88 -2.12 -5.82 -6.73
C PRO A 88 -2.38 -4.32 -6.96
N HIS A 89 -3.16 -4.01 -7.98
CA HIS A 89 -3.57 -2.65 -8.30
C HIS A 89 -5.09 -2.53 -8.21
N ILE A 90 -5.58 -1.58 -7.42
CA ILE A 90 -7.02 -1.37 -7.23
C ILE A 90 -7.46 -0.22 -8.14
N TYR A 91 -8.38 -0.49 -9.06
CA TYR A 91 -8.85 0.47 -10.05
C TYR A 91 -10.11 1.19 -9.59
N GLY A 92 -9.98 1.95 -8.54
CA GLY A 92 -11.04 2.77 -7.98
C GLY A 92 -10.80 3.07 -6.50
N PRO A 93 -11.70 3.82 -5.88
CA PRO A 93 -11.63 4.09 -4.45
C PRO A 93 -11.71 2.80 -3.64
N ILE A 94 -11.08 2.82 -2.46
CA ILE A 94 -11.14 1.69 -1.53
C ILE A 94 -12.24 1.99 -0.52
N ASN A 95 -13.25 1.14 -0.48
CA ASN A 95 -14.30 1.24 0.52
C ASN A 95 -13.75 0.93 1.91
N LEU A 96 -14.13 1.73 2.92
CA LEU A 96 -13.53 1.63 4.25
C LEU A 96 -13.71 0.27 4.90
N ASN A 97 -14.81 -0.41 4.64
CA ASN A 97 -15.07 -1.73 5.22
C ASN A 97 -14.20 -2.85 4.64
N ALA A 98 -13.48 -2.58 3.54
CA ALA A 98 -12.47 -3.52 3.04
C ALA A 98 -11.15 -3.41 3.80
N VAL A 99 -10.92 -2.32 4.52
CA VAL A 99 -9.74 -2.15 5.37
C VAL A 99 -10.05 -2.80 6.71
N VAL A 100 -9.48 -3.98 6.92
CA VAL A 100 -9.79 -4.80 8.09
C VAL A 100 -8.83 -4.57 9.25
N LYS A 101 -7.69 -3.93 8.99
CA LYS A 101 -6.70 -3.61 10.01
C LYS A 101 -5.83 -2.45 9.53
N VAL A 102 -5.37 -1.64 10.47
CA VAL A 102 -4.41 -0.55 10.23
C VAL A 102 -3.24 -0.75 11.17
N VAL A 103 -2.02 -0.81 10.65
CA VAL A 103 -0.83 -1.00 11.47
C VAL A 103 0.20 0.08 11.18
N GLU A 104 1.01 0.41 12.20
CA GLU A 104 2.10 1.36 12.07
C GLU A 104 3.26 0.74 11.28
N LEU A 105 3.82 1.51 10.37
CA LEU A 105 5.07 1.15 9.70
C LEU A 105 6.20 1.89 10.42
N LYS A 106 6.85 1.21 11.36
CA LYS A 106 7.84 1.81 12.24
C LYS A 106 9.25 1.76 11.68
N VAL A 107 10.08 2.66 12.16
CA VAL A 107 11.50 2.73 11.79
C VAL A 107 12.32 2.32 13.01
N ASP A 108 13.29 1.41 12.82
CA ASP A 108 14.19 0.98 13.88
C ASP A 108 15.33 1.99 14.11
N SER A 109 16.25 1.66 15.02
CA SER A 109 17.37 2.53 15.35
C SER A 109 18.36 2.75 14.20
N ASN A 110 18.32 1.89 13.18
CA ASN A 110 19.17 2.00 12.00
C ASN A 110 18.46 2.70 10.83
N GLY A 111 17.24 3.15 11.01
CA GLY A 111 16.46 3.81 9.98
C GLY A 111 15.76 2.84 9.02
N ALA A 112 15.75 1.54 9.31
CA ALA A 112 15.07 0.55 8.49
C ALA A 112 13.61 0.41 8.92
N PHE A 113 12.72 0.24 7.95
CA PHE A 113 11.31 0.01 8.23
C PHE A 113 11.09 -1.37 8.83
N THR A 114 10.17 -1.45 9.77
CA THR A 114 9.74 -2.71 10.39
C THR A 114 8.24 -2.83 10.33
N LEU A 115 7.77 -4.05 10.12
CA LEU A 115 6.34 -4.35 10.03
C LEU A 115 5.97 -5.29 11.17
N PRO A 116 4.94 -4.97 11.97
CA PRO A 116 4.51 -5.89 13.03
C PRO A 116 3.90 -7.16 12.42
N ASP A 117 3.75 -8.19 13.24
CA ASP A 117 3.04 -9.40 12.83
C ASP A 117 1.59 -9.07 12.47
N LEU A 118 1.16 -9.58 11.35
CA LEU A 118 -0.16 -9.30 10.79
C LEU A 118 -1.06 -10.53 10.79
#